data_4c2e4e8a7ddf46b2c840a9e5c0252c68
#
_entry.id   4c2e4e8a7ddf46b2c840a9e5c0252c68
#
_cell.length_a   1.000
_cell.length_b   1.000
_cell.length_c   1.000
_cell.angle_alpha   90.00
_cell.angle_beta   90.00
_cell.angle_gamma   90.00
#
_symmetry.space_group_name_H-M   'P 1'
#
loop_
_entity.id
_entity.type
_entity.pdbx_description
1 polymer ?
#
loop_
_entity_poly.entity_id
_entity_poly.type
_entity_poly.pdbx_seq_one_letter_code
_entity_poly.pdbx_strand_id
1 'polypeptide(L)'
;MRTLDYIHLDASAVSNVVASLKQLLADYQVFYTNLRGFHWNIKGHGFFVLHGKFEDMYNNAAEKVDELAERILMLGGEPENKFSEYLKVARVKEVSGVSCGDEARSEERRVGK
;
A
#
# COMPACT_ATOMS: atom_id res chain seq x y z
N MET A 1 16.10 -6.91 24.74
CA MET A 1 17.17 -6.78 23.73
C MET A 1 16.53 -6.56 22.37
N ARG A 2 17.01 -5.60 21.64
CA ARG A 2 16.47 -5.31 20.32
C ARG A 2 17.15 -6.20 19.28
N THR A 3 16.41 -6.51 18.23
CA THR A 3 16.92 -7.30 17.13
C THR A 3 18.21 -6.73 16.56
N LEU A 4 18.27 -5.40 16.47
CA LEU A 4 19.43 -4.67 16.00
C LEU A 4 20.70 -5.05 16.77
N ASP A 5 20.63 -5.05 18.10
CA ASP A 5 21.76 -5.39 18.94
C ASP A 5 22.18 -6.84 18.73
N TYR A 6 21.19 -7.68 18.54
CA TYR A 6 21.41 -9.11 18.41
C TYR A 6 22.18 -9.47 17.14
N ILE A 7 21.87 -8.84 16.04
CA ILE A 7 22.47 -9.16 14.75
C ILE A 7 23.61 -8.21 14.36
N HIS A 8 23.93 -7.30 15.24
CA HIS A 8 25.07 -6.39 15.07
C HIS A 8 25.03 -5.55 13.80
N LEU A 9 23.84 -5.11 13.40
CA LEU A 9 23.70 -4.24 12.25
C LEU A 9 24.04 -2.80 12.62
N ASP A 10 24.55 -2.06 11.63
CA ASP A 10 24.80 -0.63 11.79
C ASP A 10 23.48 0.08 12.05
N ALA A 11 23.38 0.77 13.19
CA ALA A 11 22.17 1.46 13.61
C ALA A 11 21.71 2.48 12.58
N SER A 12 22.65 3.19 11.97
CA SER A 12 22.37 4.21 10.97
C SER A 12 21.74 3.60 9.72
N ALA A 13 22.32 2.49 9.24
CA ALA A 13 21.81 1.81 8.06
C ALA A 13 20.41 1.24 8.32
N VAL A 14 20.22 0.65 9.51
CA VAL A 14 18.92 0.09 9.87
C VAL A 14 17.87 1.19 9.97
N SER A 15 18.23 2.34 10.53
CA SER A 15 17.32 3.47 10.65
C SER A 15 16.84 3.93 9.27
N ASN A 16 17.75 3.97 8.29
CA ASN A 16 17.39 4.35 6.93
C ASN A 16 16.46 3.33 6.28
N VAL A 17 16.72 2.05 6.50
CA VAL A 17 15.86 0.99 5.97
C VAL A 17 14.47 1.08 6.60
N VAL A 18 14.40 1.29 7.91
CA VAL A 18 13.11 1.42 8.60
C VAL A 18 12.33 2.61 8.04
N ALA A 19 12.99 3.74 7.82
CA ALA A 19 12.34 4.92 7.24
C ALA A 19 11.76 4.61 5.86
N SER A 20 12.52 3.89 5.03
CA SER A 20 12.05 3.50 3.70
C SER A 20 10.87 2.54 3.77
N LEU A 21 10.91 1.60 4.71
CA LEU A 21 9.81 0.66 4.90
C LEU A 21 8.56 1.36 5.39
N LYS A 22 8.70 2.36 6.25
CA LYS A 22 7.56 3.15 6.73
C LYS A 22 6.93 3.95 5.59
N GLN A 23 7.75 4.50 4.71
CA GLN A 23 7.26 5.21 3.53
C GLN A 23 6.48 4.26 2.64
N LEU A 24 7.02 3.08 2.40
CA LEU A 24 6.39 2.08 1.56
C LEU A 24 5.09 1.59 2.19
N LEU A 25 5.07 1.41 3.51
CA LEU A 25 3.87 1.00 4.24
C LEU A 25 2.75 2.02 4.02
N ALA A 26 3.07 3.31 4.16
CA ALA A 26 2.08 4.37 3.95
C ALA A 26 1.53 4.33 2.52
N ASP A 27 2.41 4.18 1.54
CA ASP A 27 2.01 4.11 0.13
C ASP A 27 1.10 2.92 -0.12
N TYR A 28 1.43 1.76 0.43
CA TYR A 28 0.60 0.56 0.26
C TYR A 28 -0.76 0.67 0.93
N GLN A 29 -0.84 1.36 2.07
CA GLN A 29 -2.11 1.55 2.74
C GLN A 29 -3.07 2.38 1.89
N VAL A 30 -2.58 3.45 1.28
CA VAL A 30 -3.40 4.28 0.40
C VAL A 30 -3.76 3.51 -0.88
N PHE A 31 -2.79 2.82 -1.46
CA PHE A 31 -2.98 2.01 -2.65
C PHE A 31 -4.04 0.94 -2.41
N TYR A 32 -3.94 0.22 -1.30
CA TYR A 32 -4.89 -0.80 -0.90
C TYR A 32 -6.30 -0.22 -0.81
N THR A 33 -6.44 0.93 -0.19
CA THR A 33 -7.74 1.58 -0.03
C THR A 33 -8.32 1.99 -1.38
N ASN A 34 -7.47 2.51 -2.27
CA ASN A 34 -7.89 2.86 -3.63
C ASN A 34 -8.38 1.63 -4.39
N LEU A 35 -7.66 0.51 -4.28
CA LEU A 35 -8.05 -0.72 -4.96
C LEU A 35 -9.39 -1.24 -4.47
N ARG A 36 -9.64 -1.17 -3.18
CA ARG A 36 -10.93 -1.57 -2.63
C ARG A 36 -12.04 -0.67 -3.16
N GLY A 37 -11.77 0.62 -3.24
CA GLY A 37 -12.74 1.57 -3.81
C GLY A 37 -13.08 1.24 -5.24
N PHE A 38 -12.07 0.92 -6.05
CA PHE A 38 -12.28 0.49 -7.43
C PHE A 38 -13.10 -0.79 -7.49
N HIS A 39 -12.75 -1.77 -6.65
CA HIS A 39 -13.47 -3.03 -6.58
C HIS A 39 -14.94 -2.83 -6.26
N TRP A 40 -15.24 -1.94 -5.31
CA TRP A 40 -16.62 -1.69 -4.89
C TRP A 40 -17.43 -0.92 -5.93
N ASN A 41 -16.79 -0.03 -6.67
CA ASN A 41 -17.49 0.94 -7.51
C ASN A 41 -17.40 0.70 -9.01
N ILE A 42 -16.81 -0.40 -9.41
CA ILE A 42 -16.68 -0.74 -10.83
C ILE A 42 -18.08 -0.98 -11.42
N LYS A 43 -18.30 -0.51 -12.64
CA LYS A 43 -19.59 -0.60 -13.30
C LYS A 43 -19.42 -0.90 -14.79
N GLY A 44 -20.51 -1.37 -15.40
CA GLY A 44 -20.58 -1.51 -16.84
C GLY A 44 -19.88 -2.77 -17.34
N HIS A 45 -19.44 -2.69 -18.58
CA HIS A 45 -18.78 -3.81 -19.24
C HIS A 45 -17.50 -4.17 -18.51
N GLY A 46 -17.28 -5.43 -18.39
CA GLY A 46 -16.09 -5.91 -17.72
C GLY A 46 -16.19 -5.91 -16.18
N PHE A 47 -17.40 -5.69 -15.66
CA PHE A 47 -17.59 -5.67 -14.21
C PHE A 47 -16.99 -6.89 -13.54
N PHE A 48 -17.37 -8.09 -14.01
CA PHE A 48 -16.91 -9.31 -13.34
C PHE A 48 -15.41 -9.49 -13.41
N VAL A 49 -14.83 -9.18 -14.56
CA VAL A 49 -13.38 -9.34 -14.75
C VAL A 49 -12.61 -8.33 -13.90
N LEU A 50 -13.00 -7.05 -13.97
CA LEU A 50 -12.31 -6.00 -13.24
C LEU A 50 -12.54 -6.11 -11.73
N HIS A 51 -13.75 -6.47 -11.34
CA HIS A 51 -14.08 -6.67 -9.94
C HIS A 51 -13.18 -7.74 -9.32
N GLY A 52 -13.03 -8.86 -10.02
CA GLY A 52 -12.16 -9.94 -9.55
C GLY A 52 -10.69 -9.56 -9.55
N LYS A 53 -10.25 -8.81 -10.56
CA LYS A 53 -8.86 -8.38 -10.63
C LYS A 53 -8.51 -7.41 -9.51
N PHE A 54 -9.39 -6.47 -9.22
CA PHE A 54 -9.15 -5.53 -8.12
C PHE A 54 -9.15 -6.27 -6.78
N GLU A 55 -9.99 -7.28 -6.66
CA GLU A 55 -10.00 -8.09 -5.45
C GLU A 55 -8.66 -8.80 -5.24
N ASP A 56 -8.13 -9.42 -6.29
CA ASP A 56 -6.83 -10.09 -6.22
C ASP A 56 -5.74 -9.09 -5.85
N MET A 57 -5.80 -7.90 -6.44
CA MET A 57 -4.80 -6.88 -6.19
C MET A 57 -4.85 -6.37 -4.76
N TYR A 58 -6.05 -6.11 -4.22
CA TYR A 58 -6.09 -5.59 -2.86
C TYR A 58 -5.77 -6.66 -1.83
N ASN A 59 -6.08 -7.91 -2.12
CA ASN A 59 -5.65 -9.00 -1.24
C ASN A 59 -4.14 -9.10 -1.20
N ASN A 60 -3.49 -8.96 -2.34
CA ASN A 60 -2.04 -8.95 -2.43
C ASN A 60 -1.46 -7.75 -1.68
N ALA A 61 -2.06 -6.58 -1.85
CA ALA A 61 -1.61 -5.38 -1.16
C ALA A 61 -1.74 -5.52 0.36
N ALA A 62 -2.82 -6.16 0.83
CA ALA A 62 -3.01 -6.41 2.25
C ALA A 62 -1.91 -7.28 2.82
N GLU A 63 -1.50 -8.31 2.08
CA GLU A 63 -0.39 -9.17 2.50
C GLU A 63 0.91 -8.39 2.58
N LYS A 64 1.14 -7.50 1.61
CA LYS A 64 2.36 -6.68 1.59
C LYS A 64 2.39 -5.70 2.76
N VAL A 65 1.24 -5.12 3.10
CA VAL A 65 1.12 -4.23 4.26
C VAL A 65 1.56 -4.97 5.52
N ASP A 66 1.06 -6.18 5.68
CA ASP A 66 1.37 -6.99 6.85
C ASP A 66 2.86 -7.34 6.91
N GLU A 67 3.42 -7.77 5.78
CA GLU A 67 4.85 -8.09 5.69
C GLU A 67 5.72 -6.88 6.01
N LEU A 68 5.35 -5.71 5.50
CA LEU A 68 6.11 -4.49 5.74
C LEU A 68 6.10 -4.12 7.22
N ALA A 69 4.93 -4.21 7.85
CA ALA A 69 4.81 -3.91 9.27
C ALA A 69 5.66 -4.86 10.09
N GLU A 70 5.63 -6.15 9.76
CA GLU A 70 6.41 -7.15 10.47
C GLU A 70 7.91 -6.95 10.31
N ARG A 71 8.35 -6.54 9.12
CA ARG A 71 9.76 -6.27 8.89
C ARG A 71 10.22 -5.06 9.70
N ILE A 72 9.37 -4.05 9.81
CA ILE A 72 9.68 -2.88 10.64
C ILE A 72 9.87 -3.32 12.09
N LEU A 73 8.96 -4.17 12.58
CA LEU A 73 9.06 -4.69 13.95
C LEU A 73 10.35 -5.48 14.15
N MET A 74 10.71 -6.31 13.19
CA MET A 74 11.92 -7.13 13.28
C MET A 74 13.17 -6.28 13.35
N LEU A 75 13.15 -5.11 12.76
CA LEU A 75 14.29 -4.20 12.77
C LEU A 75 14.26 -3.24 13.97
N GLY A 76 13.32 -3.45 14.88
CA GLY A 76 13.24 -2.64 16.09
C GLY A 76 12.46 -1.35 15.94
N GLY A 77 11.81 -1.14 14.79
CA GLY A 77 10.99 0.03 14.57
C GLY A 77 9.56 -0.22 15.00
N GLU A 78 8.76 0.81 14.87
CA GLU A 78 7.36 0.75 15.25
C GLU A 78 6.51 1.12 14.02
N PRO A 79 5.78 0.17 13.44
CA PRO A 79 4.97 0.49 12.26
C PRO A 79 3.85 1.44 12.63
N GLU A 80 3.62 2.41 11.77
CA GLU A 80 2.55 3.38 11.99
C GLU A 80 1.20 2.71 11.80
N ASN A 81 0.24 3.03 12.66
CA ASN A 81 -1.09 2.46 12.54
C ASN A 81 -2.21 3.51 12.41
N LYS A 82 -1.84 4.78 12.27
CA LYS A 82 -2.84 5.83 12.11
C LYS A 82 -2.99 6.20 10.64
N PHE A 83 -4.20 6.09 10.14
CA PHE A 83 -4.46 6.38 8.73
C PHE A 83 -4.14 7.82 8.38
N SER A 84 -4.41 8.75 9.30
CA SER A 84 -4.09 10.16 9.08
C SER A 84 -2.58 10.37 8.86
N GLU A 85 -1.74 9.57 9.50
CA GLU A 85 -0.30 9.65 9.30
C GLU A 85 0.10 9.06 7.95
N TYR A 86 -0.57 8.00 7.50
CA TYR A 86 -0.32 7.45 6.18
C TYR A 86 -0.56 8.50 5.11
N LEU A 87 -1.65 9.25 5.24
CA LEU A 87 -2.00 10.28 4.27
C LEU A 87 -0.97 11.40 4.20
N LYS A 88 -0.32 11.68 5.32
CA LYS A 88 0.71 12.73 5.37
C LYS A 88 1.98 12.33 4.64
N VAL A 89 2.38 11.07 4.74
CA VAL A 89 3.66 10.64 4.19
C VAL A 89 3.54 9.91 2.86
N ALA A 90 2.36 9.39 2.52
CA ALA A 90 2.19 8.63 1.30
C ALA A 90 2.40 9.49 0.06
N ARG A 91 3.06 8.92 -0.93
CA ARG A 91 3.19 9.54 -2.24
C ARG A 91 2.01 9.19 -3.13
N VAL A 92 1.38 8.05 -2.85
CA VAL A 92 0.17 7.63 -3.55
C VAL A 92 -0.98 8.49 -3.08
N LYS A 93 -1.77 9.01 -4.01
CA LYS A 93 -2.90 9.88 -3.70
C LYS A 93 -4.19 9.08 -3.60
N GLU A 94 -5.10 9.54 -2.76
CA GLU A 94 -6.43 8.96 -2.68
C GLU A 94 -7.18 9.24 -3.98
N VAL A 95 -7.98 8.26 -4.41
CA VAL A 95 -8.78 8.39 -5.63
C VAL A 95 -10.24 8.15 -5.26
N SER A 96 -11.13 9.00 -5.78
CA SER A 96 -12.57 8.83 -5.58
C SER A 96 -13.03 7.56 -6.28
N GLY A 97 -13.86 6.78 -5.60
CA GLY A 97 -14.43 5.57 -6.18
C GLY A 97 -15.75 5.78 -6.91
N VAL A 98 -16.23 7.00 -6.94
CA VAL A 98 -17.58 7.28 -7.49
C VAL A 98 -17.70 6.90 -8.96
N SER A 99 -16.67 7.17 -9.75
CA SER A 99 -16.68 6.84 -11.18
C SER A 99 -15.48 5.97 -11.51
N CYS A 100 -15.09 5.10 -10.60
CA CYS A 100 -13.85 4.37 -10.71
C CYS A 100 -13.75 3.49 -11.95
N GLY A 101 -14.88 3.00 -12.46
CA GLY A 101 -14.84 2.19 -13.67
C GLY A 101 -14.22 2.95 -14.82
N ASP A 102 -14.69 4.17 -15.03
CA ASP A 102 -14.17 5.03 -16.08
C ASP A 102 -12.77 5.53 -15.74
N GLU A 103 -12.57 5.91 -14.50
CA GLU A 103 -11.26 6.37 -14.04
C GLU A 103 -10.20 5.29 -14.20
N ALA A 104 -10.52 4.06 -13.79
CA ALA A 104 -9.59 2.96 -13.90
C ALA A 104 -9.21 2.70 -15.35
N ARG A 105 -10.18 2.76 -16.25
CA ARG A 105 -9.92 2.58 -17.66
C ARG A 105 -9.08 3.70 -18.25
N SER A 106 -9.34 4.91 -17.80
CA SER A 106 -8.54 6.06 -18.22
C SER A 106 -7.09 5.92 -17.80
N GLU A 107 -6.87 5.48 -16.58
CA GLU A 107 -5.51 5.24 -16.08
C GLU A 107 -4.82 4.14 -16.87
N GLU A 108 -5.55 3.07 -17.17
CA GLU A 108 -5.04 2.00 -18.00
C GLU A 108 -4.57 2.52 -19.36
N ARG A 109 -5.38 3.35 -19.97
CA ARG A 109 -5.05 3.92 -21.28
C ARG A 109 -3.82 4.80 -21.21
N ARG A 110 -3.68 5.57 -20.14
CA ARG A 110 -2.52 6.46 -19.97
C ARG A 110 -1.23 5.69 -19.75
N VAL A 111 -1.32 4.64 -18.97
CA VAL A 111 -0.15 3.87 -18.59
C VAL A 111 0.13 2.74 -19.55
N GLY A 112 -0.91 2.11 -20.06
CA GLY A 112 -0.79 0.93 -20.89
C GLY A 112 -0.45 1.18 -22.34
N LYS A 113 -0.29 2.41 -22.72
CA LYS A 113 -0.03 2.74 -24.13
C LYS A 113 1.37 2.51 -24.52
#